data_0cabf6b2236bc1577ed151f17c82d2d3
#
_entry.id   0cabf6b2236bc1577ed151f17c82d2d3
#
_cell.length_a   1.000
_cell.length_b   1.000
_cell.length_c   1.000
_cell.angle_alpha   90.00
_cell.angle_beta   90.00
_cell.angle_gamma   90.00
#
_symmetry.space_group_name_H-M   'P 1'
#
loop_
_entity.id
_entity.type
_entity.pdbx_description
1 polymer ?
#
loop_
_entity_poly.entity_id
_entity_poly.type
_entity_poly.pdbx_seq_one_letter_code
_entity_poly.pdbx_strand_id
1 'polypeptide(L)'
;MEMMQVMTRPKKRLFLALLLASLVVAALSTYGLWKVSAPGLSSISQHLPLLLGALLLLVLAVGALSVMGVILALLGLPTFGIFKGVAWTVINMLFPLATFLGRLLDVNKERVERSFIEVSNQLIRQKHVKVKPEQLLILTPHCIQLDTCPHKITRDIANCKDCGGCQVGDLLRPSQKYGVHVAIVTGGTLARKVIKTLRPRAVLAIACERDLTSGIQDVFPLPVIGVLNE
;
A
#
# COMPACT_ATOMS: atom_id res chain seq x y z
N MET A 1 -5.75 -32.08 -12.42
CA MET A 1 -5.00 -31.51 -13.54
C MET A 1 -5.94 -30.50 -14.19
N GLU A 2 -5.54 -29.25 -14.29
CA GLU A 2 -6.34 -28.11 -14.79
C GLU A 2 -7.19 -27.35 -13.75
N MET A 3 -6.53 -26.62 -12.87
CA MET A 3 -7.01 -25.32 -12.38
C MET A 3 -5.81 -24.45 -12.00
N MET A 4 -4.95 -24.22 -12.96
CA MET A 4 -4.10 -23.05 -12.97
C MET A 4 -4.92 -21.94 -13.60
N GLN A 5 -5.94 -21.47 -12.86
CA GLN A 5 -6.70 -20.29 -13.27
C GLN A 5 -5.71 -19.15 -13.40
N VAL A 6 -5.65 -18.67 -14.63
CA VAL A 6 -4.94 -17.47 -15.05
C VAL A 6 -5.20 -16.38 -14.02
N MET A 7 -4.25 -16.18 -13.10
CA MET A 7 -4.23 -15.00 -12.25
C MET A 7 -4.16 -13.79 -13.17
N THR A 8 -5.31 -13.20 -13.45
CA THR A 8 -5.39 -11.94 -14.20
C THR A 8 -4.66 -10.91 -13.37
N ARG A 9 -3.38 -10.67 -13.71
CA ARG A 9 -2.55 -9.65 -13.05
C ARG A 9 -3.33 -8.35 -13.03
N PRO A 10 -3.61 -7.78 -11.85
CA PRO A 10 -4.39 -6.56 -11.75
C PRO A 10 -3.74 -5.48 -12.62
N LYS A 11 -4.56 -4.81 -13.44
CA LYS A 11 -4.05 -3.84 -14.42
C LYS A 11 -3.51 -2.62 -13.69
N LYS A 12 -2.20 -2.53 -13.49
CA LYS A 12 -1.46 -1.36 -12.94
C LYS A 12 -1.91 -0.04 -13.57
N ARG A 13 -2.35 -0.10 -14.83
CA ARG A 13 -2.85 1.04 -15.62
C ARG A 13 -4.07 1.73 -14.99
N LEU A 14 -4.94 0.97 -14.30
CA LEU A 14 -6.14 1.55 -13.68
C LEU A 14 -5.77 2.54 -12.58
N PHE A 15 -4.92 2.12 -11.65
CA PHE A 15 -4.49 2.98 -10.55
C PHE A 15 -3.69 4.18 -11.03
N LEU A 16 -2.84 3.99 -12.06
CA LEU A 16 -2.12 5.11 -12.69
C LEU A 16 -3.06 6.12 -13.33
N ALA A 17 -4.08 5.66 -14.05
CA ALA A 17 -5.08 6.56 -14.63
C ALA A 17 -5.84 7.36 -13.56
N LEU A 18 -6.21 6.70 -12.46
CA LEU A 18 -6.86 7.37 -11.31
C LEU A 18 -5.91 8.35 -10.61
N LEU A 19 -4.61 8.04 -10.49
CA LEU A 19 -3.61 8.97 -9.96
C LEU A 19 -3.45 10.20 -10.85
N LEU A 20 -3.40 10.03 -12.16
CA LEU A 20 -3.34 11.15 -13.11
C LEU A 20 -4.61 11.99 -13.04
N ALA A 21 -5.78 11.37 -13.01
CA ALA A 21 -7.05 12.07 -12.84
C ALA A 21 -7.11 12.84 -11.50
N SER A 22 -6.62 12.24 -10.40
CA SER A 22 -6.56 12.93 -9.10
C SER A 22 -5.61 14.13 -9.12
N LEU A 23 -4.51 14.05 -9.85
CA LEU A 23 -3.59 15.18 -10.02
C LEU A 23 -4.25 16.33 -10.81
N VAL A 24 -5.01 16.01 -11.87
CA VAL A 24 -5.76 17.02 -12.63
C VAL A 24 -6.83 17.69 -11.76
N VAL A 25 -7.59 16.91 -10.98
CA VAL A 25 -8.59 17.45 -10.04
C VAL A 25 -7.92 18.34 -8.99
N ALA A 26 -6.78 17.92 -8.44
CA ALA A 26 -6.02 18.72 -7.48
C ALA A 26 -5.53 20.03 -8.12
N ALA A 27 -5.05 20.02 -9.36
CA ALA A 27 -4.62 21.21 -10.09
C ALA A 27 -5.78 22.19 -10.32
N LEU A 28 -6.94 21.68 -10.76
CA LEU A 28 -8.15 22.52 -10.97
C LEU A 28 -8.64 23.11 -9.65
N SER A 29 -8.67 22.33 -8.57
CA SER A 29 -9.07 22.79 -7.23
C SER A 29 -8.12 23.86 -6.70
N THR A 30 -6.81 23.67 -6.89
CA THR A 30 -5.76 24.63 -6.50
C THR A 30 -5.89 25.92 -7.27
N TYR A 31 -6.12 25.86 -8.58
CA TYR A 31 -6.36 27.04 -9.41
C TYR A 31 -7.63 27.79 -8.98
N GLY A 32 -8.72 27.09 -8.71
CA GLY A 32 -9.97 27.68 -8.21
C GLY A 32 -9.75 28.39 -6.86
N LEU A 33 -9.09 27.73 -5.93
CA LEU A 33 -8.73 28.30 -4.62
C LEU A 33 -7.92 29.58 -4.77
N TRP A 34 -6.90 29.59 -5.63
CA TRP A 34 -6.09 30.77 -5.88
C TRP A 34 -6.92 31.91 -6.46
N LYS A 35 -7.77 31.64 -7.46
CA LYS A 35 -8.65 32.64 -8.09
C LYS A 35 -9.61 33.31 -7.10
N VAL A 36 -10.19 32.50 -6.21
CA VAL A 36 -11.14 33.00 -5.19
C VAL A 36 -10.41 33.79 -4.08
N SER A 37 -9.22 33.32 -3.68
CA SER A 37 -8.47 33.92 -2.56
C SER A 37 -7.66 35.15 -2.97
N ALA A 38 -7.19 35.21 -4.21
CA ALA A 38 -6.30 36.29 -4.69
C ALA A 38 -6.86 37.71 -4.51
N PRO A 39 -8.16 38.02 -4.82
CA PRO A 39 -8.72 39.33 -4.64
C PRO A 39 -8.75 39.79 -3.17
N GLY A 40 -9.11 38.86 -2.25
CA GLY A 40 -9.12 39.17 -0.81
C GLY A 40 -7.73 39.36 -0.22
N LEU A 41 -6.75 38.55 -0.67
CA LEU A 41 -5.36 38.69 -0.23
C LEU A 41 -4.69 39.97 -0.76
N SER A 42 -5.01 40.36 -1.98
CA SER A 42 -4.45 41.61 -2.56
C SER A 42 -4.90 42.86 -1.82
N SER A 43 -6.06 42.85 -1.14
CA SER A 43 -6.52 43.97 -0.32
C SER A 43 -5.70 44.15 0.97
N ILE A 44 -5.01 43.09 1.44
CA ILE A 44 -4.15 43.12 2.62
C ILE A 44 -2.73 43.46 2.21
N SER A 45 -2.17 42.81 1.19
CA SER A 45 -0.85 43.09 0.63
C SER A 45 -0.72 42.54 -0.78
N GLN A 46 -0.11 43.29 -1.69
CA GLN A 46 0.10 42.88 -3.08
C GLN A 46 1.02 41.65 -3.25
N HIS A 47 1.81 41.33 -2.23
CA HIS A 47 2.72 40.14 -2.26
C HIS A 47 2.06 38.86 -1.80
N LEU A 48 0.98 38.91 -1.02
CA LEU A 48 0.31 37.70 -0.47
C LEU A 48 -0.25 36.76 -1.53
N PRO A 49 -0.94 37.23 -2.59
CA PRO A 49 -1.40 36.35 -3.67
C PRO A 49 -0.25 35.63 -4.39
N LEU A 50 0.89 36.32 -4.56
CA LEU A 50 2.07 35.75 -5.21
C LEU A 50 2.71 34.67 -4.35
N LEU A 51 2.84 34.89 -3.05
CA LEU A 51 3.36 33.90 -2.10
C LEU A 51 2.45 32.65 -2.02
N LEU A 52 1.13 32.86 -1.94
CA LEU A 52 0.17 31.76 -1.96
C LEU A 52 0.26 30.99 -3.28
N GLY A 53 0.28 31.68 -4.42
CA GLY A 53 0.42 31.05 -5.74
C GLY A 53 1.70 30.25 -5.88
N ALA A 54 2.83 30.78 -5.43
CA ALA A 54 4.10 30.07 -5.42
C ALA A 54 4.07 28.80 -4.54
N LEU A 55 3.47 28.88 -3.34
CA LEU A 55 3.31 27.73 -2.45
C LEU A 55 2.44 26.66 -3.09
N LEU A 56 1.30 27.03 -3.68
CA LEU A 56 0.38 26.10 -4.33
C LEU A 56 1.03 25.45 -5.55
N LEU A 57 1.77 26.20 -6.36
CA LEU A 57 2.55 25.66 -7.48
C LEU A 57 3.64 24.70 -7.02
N LEU A 58 4.34 24.99 -5.92
CA LEU A 58 5.33 24.09 -5.34
C LEU A 58 4.71 22.75 -4.94
N VAL A 59 3.57 22.77 -4.25
CA VAL A 59 2.85 21.56 -3.85
C VAL A 59 2.43 20.73 -5.07
N LEU A 60 1.90 21.37 -6.11
CA LEU A 60 1.53 20.69 -7.37
C LEU A 60 2.74 20.12 -8.08
N ALA A 61 3.86 20.85 -8.12
CA ALA A 61 5.10 20.35 -8.74
C ALA A 61 5.64 19.11 -8.02
N VAL A 62 5.64 19.11 -6.68
CA VAL A 62 6.03 17.94 -5.88
C VAL A 62 5.09 16.76 -6.15
N GLY A 63 3.78 17.00 -6.25
CA GLY A 63 2.80 15.97 -6.60
C GLY A 63 3.05 15.38 -8.00
N ALA A 64 3.24 16.24 -8.99
CA ALA A 64 3.51 15.84 -10.39
C ALA A 64 4.82 15.04 -10.52
N LEU A 65 5.91 15.52 -9.89
CA LEU A 65 7.19 14.81 -9.86
C LEU A 65 7.07 13.44 -9.19
N SER A 66 6.25 13.35 -8.16
CA SER A 66 6.02 12.07 -7.44
C SER A 66 5.26 11.07 -8.31
N VAL A 67 4.20 11.52 -9.00
CA VAL A 67 3.45 10.67 -9.95
C VAL A 67 4.36 10.24 -11.09
N MET A 68 5.19 11.14 -11.62
CA MET A 68 6.19 10.82 -12.63
C MET A 68 7.19 9.77 -12.11
N GLY A 69 7.68 9.90 -10.88
CA GLY A 69 8.54 8.91 -10.22
C GLY A 69 7.89 7.52 -10.13
N VAL A 70 6.59 7.46 -9.85
CA VAL A 70 5.82 6.19 -9.86
C VAL A 70 5.77 5.59 -11.25
N ILE A 71 5.48 6.39 -12.27
CA ILE A 71 5.41 5.93 -13.67
C ILE A 71 6.77 5.37 -14.09
N LEU A 72 7.86 6.09 -13.85
CA LEU A 72 9.23 5.65 -14.15
C LEU A 72 9.58 4.35 -13.41
N ALA A 73 9.19 4.27 -12.13
CA ALA A 73 9.37 3.06 -11.34
C ALA A 73 8.61 1.86 -11.92
N LEU A 74 7.37 2.04 -12.39
CA LEU A 74 6.60 0.96 -13.02
C LEU A 74 7.15 0.54 -14.38
N LEU A 75 7.82 1.44 -15.09
CA LEU A 75 8.53 1.16 -16.33
C LEU A 75 9.89 0.47 -16.11
N GLY A 76 10.30 0.27 -14.84
CA GLY A 76 11.58 -0.36 -14.52
C GLY A 76 12.80 0.54 -14.67
N LEU A 77 12.60 1.86 -14.89
CA LEU A 77 13.70 2.80 -15.04
C LEU A 77 14.33 3.14 -13.68
N PRO A 78 15.65 3.37 -13.62
CA PRO A 78 16.34 3.71 -12.40
C PRO A 78 15.86 5.07 -11.89
N THR A 79 15.21 5.09 -10.74
CA THR A 79 14.80 6.33 -10.06
C THR A 79 15.76 6.65 -8.93
N PHE A 80 16.12 7.93 -8.78
CA PHE A 80 16.97 8.38 -7.66
C PHE A 80 16.31 8.11 -6.31
N GLY A 81 17.14 7.78 -5.29
CA GLY A 81 16.66 7.30 -3.99
C GLY A 81 15.66 8.21 -3.28
N ILE A 82 15.81 9.54 -3.40
CA ILE A 82 14.90 10.55 -2.83
C ILE A 82 13.50 10.44 -3.44
N PHE A 83 13.39 10.25 -4.76
CA PHE A 83 12.11 10.11 -5.45
C PHE A 83 11.33 8.85 -5.02
N LYS A 84 12.01 7.78 -4.62
CA LYS A 84 11.37 6.55 -4.14
C LYS A 84 10.61 6.76 -2.81
N GLY A 85 11.16 7.60 -1.91
CA GLY A 85 10.50 7.94 -0.65
C GLY A 85 9.29 8.85 -0.86
N VAL A 86 9.46 9.90 -1.64
CA VAL A 86 8.40 10.88 -1.94
C VAL A 86 7.26 10.22 -2.74
N ALA A 87 7.58 9.42 -3.75
CA ALA A 87 6.58 8.67 -4.54
C ALA A 87 5.71 7.77 -3.65
N TRP A 88 6.32 7.07 -2.69
CA TRP A 88 5.60 6.23 -1.74
C TRP A 88 4.63 7.05 -0.85
N THR A 89 5.09 8.19 -0.33
CA THR A 89 4.25 9.09 0.49
C THR A 89 3.07 9.64 -0.31
N VAL A 90 3.33 10.11 -1.53
CA VAL A 90 2.29 10.70 -2.40
C VAL A 90 1.25 9.68 -2.82
N ILE A 91 1.64 8.43 -3.12
CA ILE A 91 0.67 7.36 -3.42
C ILE A 91 -0.28 7.14 -2.24
N ASN A 92 0.26 7.07 -1.02
CA ASN A 92 -0.59 6.87 0.16
C ASN A 92 -1.50 8.07 0.43
N MET A 93 -1.04 9.30 0.18
CA MET A 93 -1.87 10.51 0.33
C MET A 93 -2.94 10.64 -0.77
N LEU A 94 -2.62 10.27 -2.02
CA LEU A 94 -3.57 10.34 -3.14
C LEU A 94 -4.52 9.14 -3.22
N PHE A 95 -4.25 8.07 -2.50
CA PHE A 95 -5.09 6.87 -2.51
C PHE A 95 -6.56 7.15 -2.13
N PRO A 96 -6.89 7.91 -1.07
CA PRO A 96 -8.29 8.24 -0.75
C PRO A 96 -8.98 9.00 -1.89
N LEU A 97 -8.26 9.93 -2.55
CA LEU A 97 -8.79 10.67 -3.69
C LEU A 97 -8.98 9.76 -4.91
N ALA A 98 -8.03 8.88 -5.18
CA ALA A 98 -8.13 7.89 -6.26
C ALA A 98 -9.31 6.92 -6.05
N THR A 99 -9.56 6.48 -4.82
CA THR A 99 -10.71 5.62 -4.50
C THR A 99 -12.02 6.37 -4.61
N PHE A 100 -12.07 7.64 -4.21
CA PHE A 100 -13.24 8.50 -4.38
C PHE A 100 -13.57 8.71 -5.86
N LEU A 101 -12.58 9.06 -6.69
CA LEU A 101 -12.76 9.19 -8.14
C LEU A 101 -13.13 7.86 -8.80
N GLY A 102 -12.53 6.75 -8.36
CA GLY A 102 -12.91 5.42 -8.83
C GLY A 102 -14.37 5.12 -8.58
N ARG A 103 -14.90 5.48 -7.41
CA ARG A 103 -16.31 5.33 -7.08
C ARG A 103 -17.21 6.21 -7.95
N LEU A 104 -16.80 7.45 -8.21
CA LEU A 104 -17.54 8.38 -9.07
C LEU A 104 -17.62 7.88 -10.53
N LEU A 105 -16.60 7.16 -10.99
CA LEU A 105 -16.50 6.57 -12.33
C LEU A 105 -17.06 5.14 -12.40
N ASP A 106 -17.79 4.71 -11.37
CA ASP A 106 -18.39 3.36 -11.26
C ASP A 106 -17.35 2.21 -11.41
N VAL A 107 -16.12 2.48 -10.97
CA VAL A 107 -15.07 1.46 -10.93
C VAL A 107 -15.19 0.64 -9.64
N ASN A 108 -15.27 -0.68 -9.77
CA ASN A 108 -15.32 -1.58 -8.62
C ASN A 108 -14.14 -1.30 -7.67
N LYS A 109 -14.45 -1.08 -6.39
CA LYS A 109 -13.49 -0.75 -5.34
C LYS A 109 -12.37 -1.79 -5.23
N GLU A 110 -12.70 -3.08 -5.32
CA GLU A 110 -11.72 -4.17 -5.27
C GLU A 110 -10.67 -4.06 -6.39
N ARG A 111 -11.09 -3.66 -7.61
CA ARG A 111 -10.14 -3.44 -8.72
C ARG A 111 -9.16 -2.30 -8.43
N VAL A 112 -9.61 -1.24 -7.76
CA VAL A 112 -8.76 -0.12 -7.36
C VAL A 112 -7.77 -0.59 -6.28
N GLU A 113 -8.27 -1.32 -5.27
CA GLU A 113 -7.47 -1.87 -4.17
C GLU A 113 -6.41 -2.87 -4.69
N ARG A 114 -6.78 -3.82 -5.55
CA ARG A 114 -5.84 -4.76 -6.20
C ARG A 114 -4.76 -4.01 -7.00
N SER A 115 -5.14 -2.98 -7.75
CA SER A 115 -4.21 -2.17 -8.53
C SER A 115 -3.24 -1.38 -7.63
N PHE A 116 -3.73 -0.85 -6.50
CA PHE A 116 -2.90 -0.18 -5.48
C PHE A 116 -1.88 -1.14 -4.87
N ILE A 117 -2.31 -2.35 -4.45
CA ILE A 117 -1.44 -3.37 -3.86
C ILE A 117 -0.32 -3.73 -4.84
N GLU A 118 -0.64 -3.94 -6.12
CA GLU A 118 0.37 -4.29 -7.13
C GLU A 118 1.38 -3.17 -7.37
N VAL A 119 0.92 -1.91 -7.42
CA VAL A 119 1.82 -0.74 -7.53
C VAL A 119 2.71 -0.62 -6.28
N SER A 120 2.13 -0.79 -5.11
CA SER A 120 2.86 -0.81 -3.83
C SER A 120 3.95 -1.89 -3.82
N ASN A 121 3.58 -3.12 -4.17
CA ASN A 121 4.52 -4.25 -4.26
C ASN A 121 5.67 -3.96 -5.23
N GLN A 122 5.37 -3.38 -6.40
CA GLN A 122 6.39 -3.03 -7.39
C GLN A 122 7.38 -2.01 -6.85
N LEU A 123 6.91 -0.98 -6.14
CA LEU A 123 7.76 0.04 -5.53
C LEU A 123 8.66 -0.55 -4.44
N ILE A 124 8.13 -1.46 -3.60
CA ILE A 124 8.92 -2.12 -2.56
C ILE A 124 9.99 -3.03 -3.18
N ARG A 125 9.65 -3.79 -4.23
CA ARG A 125 10.63 -4.62 -4.96
C ARG A 125 11.77 -3.78 -5.53
N GLN A 126 11.49 -2.58 -6.05
CA GLN A 126 12.53 -1.70 -6.58
C GLN A 126 13.40 -1.03 -5.51
N LYS A 127 12.90 -0.94 -4.28
CA LYS A 127 13.71 -0.48 -3.14
C LYS A 127 14.80 -1.49 -2.76
N HIS A 128 14.76 -2.73 -3.29
CA HIS A 128 15.69 -3.81 -2.97
C HIS A 128 15.90 -3.94 -1.45
N VAL A 129 14.81 -3.90 -0.69
CA VAL A 129 14.85 -4.01 0.76
C VAL A 129 15.47 -5.35 1.15
N LYS A 130 16.59 -5.29 1.88
CA LYS A 130 17.26 -6.47 2.42
C LYS A 130 17.11 -6.47 3.93
N VAL A 131 16.56 -7.54 4.48
CA VAL A 131 16.37 -7.72 5.92
C VAL A 131 16.87 -9.10 6.33
N LYS A 132 17.30 -9.24 7.58
CA LYS A 132 17.61 -10.55 8.14
C LYS A 132 16.30 -11.32 8.38
N PRO A 133 16.31 -12.67 8.37
CA PRO A 133 15.11 -13.46 8.62
C PRO A 133 14.36 -13.07 9.91
N GLU A 134 15.11 -12.81 11.00
CA GLU A 134 14.53 -12.42 12.29
C GLU A 134 13.88 -11.02 12.27
N GLN A 135 14.09 -10.24 11.22
CA GLN A 135 13.52 -8.91 11.02
C GLN A 135 12.33 -8.92 10.04
N LEU A 136 12.02 -10.10 9.48
CA LEU A 136 10.88 -10.30 8.59
C LEU A 136 9.70 -10.86 9.37
N LEU A 137 8.53 -10.28 9.17
CA LEU A 137 7.26 -10.78 9.69
C LEU A 137 6.41 -11.27 8.52
N ILE A 138 5.97 -12.52 8.58
CA ILE A 138 4.87 -13.03 7.74
C ILE A 138 3.59 -12.87 8.54
N LEU A 139 2.68 -12.07 8.01
CA LEU A 139 1.39 -11.78 8.65
C LEU A 139 0.26 -12.38 7.80
N THR A 140 -0.56 -13.20 8.40
CA THR A 140 -1.61 -13.93 7.69
C THR A 140 -2.92 -13.94 8.46
N PRO A 141 -4.08 -13.97 7.78
CA PRO A 141 -5.37 -13.97 8.43
C PRO A 141 -5.70 -15.36 8.98
N HIS A 142 -6.56 -15.40 9.99
CA HIS A 142 -7.03 -16.65 10.59
C HIS A 142 -7.86 -17.52 9.63
N CYS A 143 -8.49 -16.91 8.62
CA CYS A 143 -9.35 -17.65 7.67
C CYS A 143 -8.61 -18.69 6.80
N ILE A 144 -7.26 -18.72 6.82
CA ILE A 144 -6.48 -19.79 6.16
C ILE A 144 -6.39 -21.07 7.00
N GLN A 145 -6.79 -21.01 8.28
CA GLN A 145 -6.87 -22.19 9.13
C GLN A 145 -8.15 -22.96 8.84
N LEU A 146 -8.08 -24.28 8.86
CA LEU A 146 -9.25 -25.15 8.75
C LEU A 146 -10.19 -24.90 9.96
N ASP A 147 -11.48 -24.68 9.72
CA ASP A 147 -12.47 -24.32 10.74
C ASP A 147 -12.61 -25.40 11.83
N THR A 148 -12.44 -26.66 11.46
CA THR A 148 -12.51 -27.80 12.38
C THR A 148 -11.22 -28.04 13.15
N CYS A 149 -10.16 -27.23 12.93
CA CYS A 149 -8.89 -27.42 13.60
C CYS A 149 -8.97 -27.05 15.10
N PRO A 150 -8.65 -27.98 16.04
CA PRO A 150 -8.76 -27.72 17.47
C PRO A 150 -7.63 -26.84 18.03
N HIS A 151 -6.58 -26.59 17.22
CA HIS A 151 -5.38 -25.88 17.68
C HIS A 151 -5.53 -24.36 17.57
N LYS A 152 -5.25 -23.65 18.68
CA LYS A 152 -5.34 -22.17 18.76
C LYS A 152 -4.05 -21.53 18.26
N ILE A 153 -3.91 -21.45 16.92
CA ILE A 153 -2.71 -20.92 16.25
C ILE A 153 -2.59 -19.38 16.30
N THR A 154 -3.67 -18.68 16.61
CA THR A 154 -3.66 -17.21 16.77
C THR A 154 -2.88 -16.75 18.00
N ARG A 155 -2.66 -17.62 18.98
CA ARG A 155 -1.80 -17.34 20.13
C ARG A 155 -0.33 -17.61 19.82
N ASP A 156 -0.07 -18.75 19.21
CA ASP A 156 1.25 -19.19 18.80
C ASP A 156 1.13 -20.13 17.61
N ILE A 157 1.83 -19.82 16.52
CA ILE A 157 1.85 -20.67 15.32
C ILE A 157 2.47 -22.05 15.62
N ALA A 158 3.35 -22.17 16.61
CA ALA A 158 3.95 -23.45 17.04
C ALA A 158 2.90 -24.46 17.54
N ASN A 159 1.69 -24.02 17.87
CA ASN A 159 0.57 -24.93 18.18
C ASN A 159 0.11 -25.75 16.97
N CYS A 160 0.47 -25.35 15.75
CA CYS A 160 0.17 -26.10 14.53
C CYS A 160 0.92 -27.43 14.53
N LYS A 161 0.21 -28.50 14.19
CA LYS A 161 0.78 -29.87 14.10
C LYS A 161 1.23 -30.24 12.69
N ASP A 162 1.22 -29.31 11.75
CA ASP A 162 1.57 -29.54 10.33
C ASP A 162 0.88 -30.79 9.74
N CYS A 163 -0.42 -30.95 10.03
CA CYS A 163 -1.20 -32.12 9.66
C CYS A 163 -1.59 -32.14 8.17
N GLY A 164 -1.22 -31.12 7.38
CA GLY A 164 -1.56 -31.01 5.95
C GLY A 164 -3.01 -30.62 5.65
N GLY A 165 -3.86 -30.39 6.67
CA GLY A 165 -5.27 -30.03 6.48
C GLY A 165 -5.53 -28.59 6.02
N CYS A 166 -4.54 -27.70 6.11
CA CYS A 166 -4.63 -26.30 5.69
C CYS A 166 -3.24 -25.71 5.40
N GLN A 167 -3.21 -24.49 4.84
CA GLN A 167 -1.96 -23.81 4.41
C GLN A 167 -1.08 -23.31 5.57
N VAL A 168 -1.53 -23.41 6.83
CA VAL A 168 -0.78 -22.94 8.00
C VAL A 168 0.55 -23.69 8.17
N GLY A 169 0.57 -25.00 7.90
CA GLY A 169 1.79 -25.80 7.94
C GLY A 169 2.86 -25.29 6.98
N ASP A 170 2.48 -24.88 5.77
CA ASP A 170 3.39 -24.35 4.76
C ASP A 170 4.05 -23.02 5.20
N LEU A 171 3.35 -22.24 6.03
CA LEU A 171 3.90 -21.01 6.63
C LEU A 171 4.77 -21.29 7.87
N LEU A 172 4.51 -22.39 8.57
CA LEU A 172 5.32 -22.80 9.72
C LEU A 172 6.73 -23.22 9.30
N ARG A 173 6.87 -23.91 8.17
CA ARG A 173 8.17 -24.39 7.67
C ARG A 173 9.21 -23.30 7.45
N PRO A 174 8.92 -22.15 6.79
CA PRO A 174 9.85 -21.03 6.69
C PRO A 174 10.24 -20.46 8.06
N SER A 175 9.28 -20.39 9.00
CA SER A 175 9.55 -19.93 10.37
C SER A 175 10.59 -20.80 11.04
N GLN A 176 10.41 -22.11 11.03
CA GLN A 176 11.34 -23.07 11.64
C GLN A 176 12.69 -23.12 10.93
N LYS A 177 12.70 -23.06 9.59
CA LYS A 177 13.92 -23.21 8.79
C LYS A 177 14.81 -21.97 8.82
N TYR A 178 14.23 -20.77 8.80
CA TYR A 178 14.94 -19.50 8.63
C TYR A 178 14.85 -18.56 9.83
N GLY A 179 14.07 -18.88 10.85
CA GLY A 179 13.83 -18.00 11.99
C GLY A 179 12.97 -16.77 11.68
N VAL A 180 12.12 -16.86 10.65
CA VAL A 180 11.19 -15.79 10.27
C VAL A 180 10.03 -15.76 11.24
N HIS A 181 9.64 -14.57 11.70
CA HIS A 181 8.43 -14.42 12.51
C HIS A 181 7.18 -14.65 11.67
N VAL A 182 6.28 -15.52 12.15
CA VAL A 182 4.97 -15.72 11.53
C VAL A 182 3.90 -15.44 12.57
N ALA A 183 2.91 -14.63 12.21
CA ALA A 183 1.78 -14.31 13.08
C ALA A 183 0.46 -14.47 12.33
N ILE A 184 -0.48 -15.13 12.99
CA ILE A 184 -1.84 -15.32 12.50
C ILE A 184 -2.76 -14.39 13.27
N VAL A 185 -3.49 -13.54 12.56
CA VAL A 185 -4.29 -12.48 13.15
C VAL A 185 -5.75 -12.57 12.73
N THR A 186 -6.65 -12.19 13.64
CA THR A 186 -8.10 -12.17 13.40
C THR A 186 -8.61 -10.83 12.88
N GLY A 187 -7.72 -9.86 12.67
CA GLY A 187 -8.08 -8.54 12.15
C GLY A 187 -6.99 -7.48 12.36
N GLY A 188 -7.23 -6.29 11.83
CA GLY A 188 -6.25 -5.19 11.80
C GLY A 188 -5.75 -4.72 13.16
N THR A 189 -6.57 -4.78 14.20
CA THR A 189 -6.15 -4.38 15.57
C THR A 189 -5.06 -5.31 16.11
N LEU A 190 -5.22 -6.62 15.93
CA LEU A 190 -4.20 -7.59 16.35
C LEU A 190 -2.96 -7.49 15.47
N ALA A 191 -3.13 -7.28 14.15
CA ALA A 191 -2.03 -7.05 13.22
C ALA A 191 -1.15 -5.87 13.67
N ARG A 192 -1.75 -4.72 13.97
CA ARG A 192 -1.03 -3.53 14.48
C ARG A 192 -0.32 -3.81 15.79
N LYS A 193 -0.94 -4.56 16.71
CA LYS A 193 -0.33 -4.95 17.99
C LYS A 193 0.92 -5.80 17.76
N VAL A 194 0.83 -6.83 16.91
CA VAL A 194 1.96 -7.71 16.58
C VAL A 194 3.11 -6.91 15.96
N ILE A 195 2.84 -6.03 14.98
CA ILE A 195 3.85 -5.17 14.36
C ILE A 195 4.52 -4.25 15.38
N LYS A 196 3.76 -3.63 16.29
CA LYS A 196 4.30 -2.77 17.35
C LYS A 196 5.18 -3.55 18.35
N THR A 197 4.83 -4.80 18.63
CA THR A 197 5.57 -5.65 19.57
C THR A 197 6.87 -6.18 18.96
N LEU A 198 6.78 -6.76 17.74
CA LEU A 198 7.93 -7.39 17.07
C LEU A 198 8.85 -6.38 16.39
N ARG A 199 8.34 -5.20 16.03
CA ARG A 199 9.07 -4.13 15.31
C ARG A 199 9.85 -4.66 14.10
N PRO A 200 9.21 -5.37 13.17
CA PRO A 200 9.89 -5.93 12.01
C PRO A 200 10.42 -4.80 11.11
N ARG A 201 11.41 -5.11 10.28
CA ARG A 201 11.92 -4.18 9.26
C ARG A 201 11.24 -4.36 7.90
N ALA A 202 10.56 -5.48 7.70
CA ALA A 202 9.72 -5.73 6.53
C ALA A 202 8.59 -6.69 6.90
N VAL A 203 7.47 -6.60 6.17
CA VAL A 203 6.31 -7.46 6.35
C VAL A 203 5.93 -8.09 5.01
N LEU A 204 5.70 -9.41 5.02
CA LEU A 204 4.96 -10.12 3.99
C LEU A 204 3.55 -10.36 4.52
N ALA A 205 2.58 -9.62 3.99
CA ALA A 205 1.21 -9.70 4.45
C ALA A 205 0.34 -10.49 3.46
N ILE A 206 -0.35 -11.50 3.96
CA ILE A 206 -1.34 -12.28 3.20
C ILE A 206 -2.70 -11.88 3.74
N ALA A 207 -3.60 -11.35 2.91
CA ALA A 207 -4.96 -11.01 3.30
C ALA A 207 -5.83 -10.66 2.07
N CYS A 208 -7.12 -10.36 2.29
CA CYS A 208 -7.99 -9.83 1.24
C CYS A 208 -7.61 -8.39 0.87
N GLU A 209 -8.14 -7.89 -0.27
CA GLU A 209 -7.81 -6.57 -0.83
C GLU A 209 -7.99 -5.44 0.18
N ARG A 210 -9.14 -5.43 0.88
CA ARG A 210 -9.48 -4.41 1.87
C ARG A 210 -8.49 -4.36 3.01
N ASP A 211 -8.16 -5.52 3.58
CA ASP A 211 -7.29 -5.59 4.75
C ASP A 211 -5.84 -5.30 4.38
N LEU A 212 -5.37 -5.74 3.20
CA LEU A 212 -4.05 -5.39 2.67
C LEU A 212 -3.92 -3.90 2.43
N THR A 213 -4.90 -3.29 1.75
CA THR A 213 -4.87 -1.86 1.44
C THR A 213 -4.83 -1.02 2.71
N SER A 214 -5.71 -1.31 3.68
CA SER A 214 -5.72 -0.64 4.98
C SER A 214 -4.42 -0.90 5.74
N GLY A 215 -3.95 -2.15 5.79
CA GLY A 215 -2.74 -2.54 6.50
C GLY A 215 -1.49 -1.85 5.95
N ILE A 216 -1.33 -1.77 4.62
CA ILE A 216 -0.19 -1.09 3.98
C ILE A 216 -0.16 0.40 4.37
N GLN A 217 -1.32 1.06 4.39
CA GLN A 217 -1.43 2.48 4.78
C GLN A 217 -1.15 2.70 6.26
N ASP A 218 -1.71 1.85 7.13
CA ASP A 218 -1.62 1.97 8.58
C ASP A 218 -0.19 1.84 9.12
N VAL A 219 0.64 1.03 8.47
CA VAL A 219 2.00 0.74 8.94
C VAL A 219 3.07 1.54 8.21
N PHE A 220 2.66 2.44 7.32
CA PHE A 220 3.60 3.33 6.64
C PHE A 220 4.54 4.03 7.65
N PRO A 221 5.87 4.14 7.43
CA PRO A 221 6.63 3.85 6.21
C PRO A 221 7.25 2.43 6.14
N LEU A 222 6.79 1.48 6.94
CA LEU A 222 7.29 0.11 6.94
C LEU A 222 7.05 -0.55 5.57
N PRO A 223 8.08 -1.20 4.96
CA PRO A 223 7.89 -1.89 3.70
C PRO A 223 7.03 -3.15 3.87
N VAL A 224 5.92 -3.19 3.13
CA VAL A 224 4.98 -4.31 3.12
C VAL A 224 4.84 -4.84 1.70
N ILE A 225 5.03 -6.15 1.52
CA ILE A 225 4.62 -6.86 0.31
C ILE A 225 3.31 -7.56 0.60
N GLY A 226 2.26 -7.20 -0.14
CA GLY A 226 0.95 -7.81 -0.03
C GLY A 226 0.75 -8.98 -0.99
N VAL A 227 0.22 -10.08 -0.48
CA VAL A 227 -0.22 -11.25 -1.24
C VAL A 227 -1.71 -11.41 -1.02
N LEU A 228 -2.48 -11.45 -2.10
CA LEU A 228 -3.92 -11.64 -2.00
C LEU A 228 -4.23 -13.09 -1.61
N ASN A 229 -5.13 -13.23 -0.66
CA ASN A 229 -5.72 -14.50 -0.27
C ASN A 229 -7.01 -14.66 -1.09
N GLU A 230 -6.95 -15.41 -2.19
CA GLU A 230 -8.08 -15.75 -3.08
C GLU A 230 -8.63 -17.13 -2.77
#